data_eb4bf2e1768080ae8725d062b5b57bed
#
_entry.id   eb4bf2e1768080ae8725d062b5b57bed
#
_cell.length_a   1.000
_cell.length_b   1.000
_cell.length_c   1.000
_cell.angle_alpha   90.00
_cell.angle_beta   90.00
_cell.angle_gamma   90.00
#
_symmetry.space_group_name_H-M   'P 1'
#
loop_
_entity.id
_entity.type
_entity.pdbx_description
1 polymer ?
#
loop_
_entity_poly.entity_id
_entity_poly.type
_entity_poly.pdbx_seq_one_letter_code
_entity_poly.pdbx_strand_id
1 'polypeptide(L)'
;MFADEAVRSRLLLLYAFHLELAKVPELVSEPMIGQIRYQWWRDAIAEIYETESVRKHEITTPLRALLLEYDIPRFWVDQLIDGRERDIDPRPFKGLTEAQDYCANTSGVLMKIALKLCDVEASQEEEAAGIAWGLTGLARAYGYYHETILSEVSFKRLIELAEKKHKIAREASVELDVKAFPAIAYAALIPQYISKLSHTKHEPVTMQVSYGPLSKKWHLLKASLTGKI
;
A
#
# COMPACT_ATOMS: atom_id res chain seq x y z
N MET A 1 12.61 -8.68 -10.29
CA MET A 1 12.41 -9.90 -11.08
C MET A 1 11.56 -9.61 -12.33
N PHE A 2 10.47 -8.85 -12.23
CA PHE A 2 9.55 -8.53 -13.33
C PHE A 2 9.66 -7.10 -13.85
N ALA A 3 10.69 -6.36 -13.45
CA ALA A 3 10.98 -5.00 -13.88
C ALA A 3 12.42 -4.95 -14.41
N ASP A 4 12.66 -4.09 -15.39
CA ASP A 4 14.01 -3.70 -15.76
C ASP A 4 14.71 -2.97 -14.58
N GLU A 5 15.99 -2.72 -14.71
CA GLU A 5 16.79 -2.17 -13.60
C GLU A 5 16.34 -0.76 -13.22
N ALA A 6 15.98 0.06 -14.20
CA ALA A 6 15.56 1.45 -13.96
C ALA A 6 14.21 1.50 -13.21
N VAL A 7 13.19 0.80 -13.71
CA VAL A 7 11.87 0.70 -13.05
C VAL A 7 12.00 0.11 -11.65
N ARG A 8 12.85 -0.93 -11.50
CA ARG A 8 13.09 -1.54 -10.19
C ARG A 8 13.65 -0.57 -9.18
N SER A 9 14.64 0.23 -9.57
CA SER A 9 15.26 1.23 -8.70
C SER A 9 14.26 2.30 -8.25
N ARG A 10 13.39 2.77 -9.17
CA ARG A 10 12.32 3.73 -8.86
C ARG A 10 11.33 3.17 -7.84
N LEU A 11 10.83 1.96 -8.07
CA LEU A 11 9.89 1.30 -7.17
C LEU A 11 10.51 0.99 -5.81
N LEU A 12 11.78 0.58 -5.76
CA LEU A 12 12.48 0.35 -4.49
C LEU A 12 12.60 1.62 -3.67
N LEU A 13 12.89 2.75 -4.30
CA LEU A 13 12.96 4.05 -3.61
C LEU A 13 11.59 4.48 -3.08
N LEU A 14 10.53 4.34 -3.89
CA LEU A 14 9.16 4.61 -3.44
C LEU A 14 8.78 3.73 -2.24
N TYR A 15 9.07 2.44 -2.30
CA TYR A 15 8.77 1.53 -1.20
C TYR A 15 9.65 1.75 0.03
N ALA A 16 10.89 2.19 -0.14
CA ALA A 16 11.74 2.60 0.98
C ALA A 16 11.16 3.83 1.69
N PHE A 17 10.73 4.85 0.96
CA PHE A 17 10.02 5.99 1.52
C PHE A 17 8.75 5.56 2.27
N HIS A 18 7.91 4.75 1.64
CA HIS A 18 6.69 4.25 2.28
C HIS A 18 6.99 3.43 3.55
N LEU A 19 8.07 2.65 3.56
CA LEU A 19 8.49 1.86 4.72
C LEU A 19 8.92 2.76 5.89
N GLU A 20 9.60 3.87 5.62
CA GLU A 20 9.95 4.85 6.66
C GLU A 20 8.70 5.45 7.32
N LEU A 21 7.66 5.77 6.53
CA LEU A 21 6.40 6.23 7.09
C LEU A 21 5.70 5.13 7.91
N ALA A 22 5.67 3.90 7.39
CA ALA A 22 4.99 2.78 8.03
C ALA A 22 5.65 2.32 9.33
N LYS A 23 6.96 2.56 9.49
CA LYS A 23 7.71 2.23 10.71
C LYS A 23 7.54 3.21 11.86
N VAL A 24 7.02 4.41 11.61
CA VAL A 24 6.91 5.45 12.64
C VAL A 24 6.24 4.94 13.92
N PRO A 25 5.10 4.21 13.87
CA PRO A 25 4.45 3.70 15.09
C PRO A 25 5.31 2.73 15.90
N GLU A 26 6.18 1.98 15.23
CA GLU A 26 7.07 1.00 15.87
C GLU A 26 8.28 1.66 16.55
N LEU A 27 8.64 2.88 16.12
CA LEU A 27 9.83 3.60 16.58
C LEU A 27 9.54 4.61 17.71
N VAL A 28 8.27 4.80 18.07
CA VAL A 28 7.86 5.81 19.06
C VAL A 28 7.03 5.19 20.16
N SER A 29 7.25 5.65 21.39
CA SER A 29 6.45 5.27 22.56
C SER A 29 5.27 6.19 22.78
N GLU A 30 5.32 7.41 22.24
CA GLU A 30 4.31 8.45 22.43
C GLU A 30 3.81 8.98 21.07
N PRO A 31 2.49 9.15 20.90
CA PRO A 31 1.92 9.65 19.64
C PRO A 31 2.50 11.01 19.19
N MET A 32 2.81 11.90 20.15
CA MET A 32 3.41 13.21 19.85
C MET A 32 4.75 13.10 19.13
N ILE A 33 5.60 12.13 19.51
CA ILE A 33 6.89 11.90 18.84
C ILE A 33 6.64 11.40 17.40
N GLY A 34 5.61 10.58 17.19
CA GLY A 34 5.18 10.14 15.87
C GLY A 34 4.72 11.31 15.01
N GLN A 35 3.92 12.24 15.56
CA GLN A 35 3.48 13.46 14.87
C GLN A 35 4.67 14.32 14.43
N ILE A 36 5.67 14.50 15.30
CA ILE A 36 6.91 15.24 14.95
C ILE A 36 7.63 14.57 13.78
N ARG A 37 7.70 13.23 13.72
CA ARG A 37 8.32 12.50 12.61
C ARG A 37 7.53 12.66 11.30
N TYR A 38 6.19 12.59 11.33
CA TYR A 38 5.37 12.84 10.14
C TYR A 38 5.47 14.30 9.69
N GLN A 39 5.55 15.26 10.64
CA GLN A 39 5.78 16.67 10.30
C GLN A 39 7.13 16.87 9.62
N TRP A 40 8.18 16.20 10.09
CA TRP A 40 9.49 16.23 9.45
C TRP A 40 9.42 15.76 7.98
N TRP A 41 8.63 14.70 7.71
CA TRP A 41 8.42 14.23 6.33
C TRP A 41 7.63 15.23 5.49
N ARG A 42 6.58 15.87 6.05
CA ARG A 42 5.84 16.93 5.35
C ARG A 42 6.75 18.10 4.96
N ASP A 43 7.59 18.54 5.89
CA ASP A 43 8.56 19.61 5.62
C ASP A 43 9.56 19.20 4.52
N ALA A 44 10.05 17.97 4.55
CA ALA A 44 10.94 17.44 3.52
C ALA A 44 10.26 17.37 2.15
N ILE A 45 8.99 16.98 2.08
CA ILE A 45 8.21 16.97 0.84
C ILE A 45 7.95 18.41 0.36
N ALA A 46 7.61 19.34 1.26
CA ALA A 46 7.47 20.75 0.90
C ALA A 46 8.77 21.30 0.27
N GLU A 47 9.92 21.03 0.88
CA GLU A 47 11.22 21.42 0.32
C GLU A 47 11.46 20.85 -1.10
N ILE A 48 11.05 19.59 -1.35
CA ILE A 48 11.19 18.96 -2.67
C ILE A 48 10.46 19.77 -3.76
N TYR A 49 9.26 20.25 -3.48
CA TYR A 49 8.41 20.91 -4.48
C TYR A 49 8.56 22.44 -4.51
N GLU A 50 8.98 23.06 -3.40
CA GLU A 50 8.95 24.51 -3.25
C GLU A 50 10.34 25.15 -3.30
N THR A 51 11.42 24.37 -3.16
CA THR A 51 12.78 24.90 -3.08
C THR A 51 13.74 24.21 -4.04
N GLU A 52 14.90 24.83 -4.29
CA GLU A 52 15.95 24.25 -5.14
C GLU A 52 16.73 23.12 -4.43
N SER A 53 16.69 23.06 -3.10
CA SER A 53 17.41 22.08 -2.30
C SER A 53 16.47 21.38 -1.32
N VAL A 54 16.82 20.17 -0.94
CA VAL A 54 16.12 19.39 0.08
C VAL A 54 17.09 19.00 1.19
N ARG A 55 16.59 18.88 2.43
CA ARG A 55 17.38 18.38 3.56
C ARG A 55 18.06 17.06 3.23
N LYS A 56 19.34 16.93 3.60
CA LYS A 56 20.13 15.73 3.29
C LYS A 56 19.62 14.54 4.09
N HIS A 57 19.17 13.53 3.39
CA HIS A 57 18.76 12.24 3.94
C HIS A 57 18.89 11.20 2.84
N GLU A 58 19.16 9.95 3.19
CA GLU A 58 19.37 8.86 2.23
C GLU A 58 18.17 8.63 1.28
N ILE A 59 16.96 8.99 1.72
CA ILE A 59 15.74 8.87 0.91
C ILE A 59 15.35 10.21 0.28
N THR A 60 15.36 11.34 0.98
CA THR A 60 14.85 12.60 0.45
C THR A 60 15.64 13.09 -0.76
N THR A 61 16.95 12.90 -0.77
CA THR A 61 17.81 13.34 -1.88
C THR A 61 17.46 12.62 -3.19
N PRO A 62 17.44 11.28 -3.28
CA PRO A 62 17.04 10.60 -4.51
C PRO A 62 15.52 10.71 -4.77
N LEU A 63 14.68 10.81 -3.72
CA LEU A 63 13.23 10.97 -3.86
C LEU A 63 12.86 12.26 -4.58
N ARG A 64 13.59 13.37 -4.32
CA ARG A 64 13.42 14.64 -5.05
C ARG A 64 13.52 14.43 -6.57
N ALA A 65 14.61 13.81 -7.02
CA ALA A 65 14.81 13.57 -8.44
C ALA A 65 13.65 12.73 -9.01
N LEU A 66 13.28 11.66 -8.30
CA LEU A 66 12.20 10.75 -8.72
C LEU A 66 10.84 11.47 -8.84
N LEU A 67 10.44 12.21 -7.81
CA LEU A 67 9.12 12.85 -7.79
C LEU A 67 8.98 13.94 -8.85
N LEU A 68 10.04 14.71 -9.10
CA LEU A 68 10.05 15.79 -10.09
C LEU A 68 10.19 15.24 -11.52
N GLU A 69 11.04 14.24 -11.75
CA GLU A 69 11.23 13.62 -13.08
C GLU A 69 9.94 12.98 -13.62
N TYR A 70 9.16 12.39 -12.73
CA TYR A 70 7.92 11.67 -13.10
C TYR A 70 6.65 12.52 -12.87
N ASP A 71 6.79 13.81 -12.62
CA ASP A 71 5.66 14.72 -12.37
C ASP A 71 4.64 14.13 -11.37
N ILE A 72 5.15 13.52 -10.28
CA ILE A 72 4.28 12.99 -9.25
C ILE A 72 3.61 14.16 -8.52
N PRO A 73 2.27 14.26 -8.50
CA PRO A 73 1.61 15.36 -7.83
C PRO A 73 1.88 15.36 -6.33
N ARG A 74 2.28 16.52 -5.77
CA ARG A 74 2.57 16.66 -4.34
C ARG A 74 1.45 16.11 -3.46
N PHE A 75 0.19 16.40 -3.79
CA PHE A 75 -0.94 15.98 -2.98
C PHE A 75 -1.06 14.45 -2.83
N TRP A 76 -0.54 13.63 -3.77
CA TRP A 76 -0.48 12.18 -3.61
C TRP A 76 0.51 11.78 -2.50
N VAL A 77 1.63 12.49 -2.44
CA VAL A 77 2.65 12.24 -1.43
C VAL A 77 2.16 12.68 -0.04
N ASP A 78 1.55 13.87 0.03
CA ASP A 78 0.93 14.38 1.25
C ASP A 78 -0.18 13.44 1.74
N GLN A 79 -1.05 12.95 0.85
CA GLN A 79 -2.11 11.99 1.16
C GLN A 79 -1.55 10.67 1.73
N LEU A 80 -0.41 10.20 1.21
CA LEU A 80 0.25 9.00 1.72
C LEU A 80 0.80 9.21 3.15
N ILE A 81 1.35 10.38 3.44
CA ILE A 81 1.83 10.75 4.78
C ILE A 81 0.65 10.84 5.74
N ASP A 82 -0.42 11.54 5.37
CA ASP A 82 -1.62 11.72 6.19
C ASP A 82 -2.32 10.37 6.47
N GLY A 83 -2.38 9.51 5.46
CA GLY A 83 -2.91 8.16 5.63
C GLY A 83 -2.09 7.34 6.63
N ARG A 84 -0.77 7.48 6.63
CA ARG A 84 0.12 6.78 7.57
C ARG A 84 0.15 7.40 8.95
N GLU A 85 -0.09 8.69 9.09
CA GLU A 85 -0.22 9.32 10.42
C GLU A 85 -1.37 8.70 11.23
N ARG A 86 -2.39 8.14 10.57
CA ARG A 86 -3.46 7.40 11.23
C ARG A 86 -2.95 6.20 12.04
N ASP A 87 -1.79 5.65 11.72
CA ASP A 87 -1.21 4.47 12.39
C ASP A 87 -0.76 4.78 13.84
N ILE A 88 -0.53 6.06 14.20
CA ILE A 88 -0.23 6.48 15.57
C ILE A 88 -1.48 6.83 16.40
N ASP A 89 -2.65 6.80 15.80
CA ASP A 89 -3.92 7.06 16.47
C ASP A 89 -4.54 5.74 16.93
N PRO A 90 -4.70 5.52 18.24
CA PRO A 90 -5.24 4.28 18.79
C PRO A 90 -6.75 4.11 18.61
N ARG A 91 -7.47 5.14 18.09
CA ARG A 91 -8.92 5.08 17.93
C ARG A 91 -9.33 3.99 16.94
N PRO A 92 -10.44 3.28 17.18
CA PRO A 92 -11.02 2.39 16.19
C PRO A 92 -11.40 3.11 14.90
N PHE A 93 -11.38 2.38 13.78
CA PHE A 93 -12.08 2.81 12.57
C PHE A 93 -13.58 2.82 12.83
N LYS A 94 -14.26 3.89 12.47
CA LYS A 94 -15.73 4.00 12.55
C LYS A 94 -16.39 3.15 11.46
N GLY A 95 -16.14 1.84 11.53
CA GLY A 95 -16.66 0.86 10.59
C GLY A 95 -15.85 0.72 9.29
N LEU A 96 -16.45 0.00 8.34
CA LEU A 96 -15.77 -0.45 7.11
C LEU A 96 -15.37 0.69 6.17
N THR A 97 -16.14 1.77 6.14
CA THR A 97 -15.85 2.92 5.24
C THR A 97 -14.54 3.58 5.62
N GLU A 98 -14.32 3.90 6.91
CA GLU A 98 -13.07 4.51 7.35
C GLU A 98 -11.87 3.57 7.14
N ALA A 99 -12.04 2.26 7.33
CA ALA A 99 -11.01 1.28 7.02
C ALA A 99 -10.68 1.24 5.51
N GLN A 100 -11.69 1.38 4.65
CA GLN A 100 -11.48 1.49 3.21
C GLN A 100 -10.76 2.79 2.83
N ASP A 101 -11.15 3.93 3.41
CA ASP A 101 -10.53 5.22 3.16
C ASP A 101 -9.06 5.22 3.60
N TYR A 102 -8.76 4.61 4.74
CA TYR A 102 -7.37 4.38 5.15
C TYR A 102 -6.58 3.57 4.11
N CYS A 103 -7.15 2.48 3.59
CA CYS A 103 -6.50 1.70 2.53
C CYS A 103 -6.35 2.49 1.22
N ALA A 104 -7.32 3.33 0.88
CA ALA A 104 -7.24 4.19 -0.30
C ALA A 104 -6.11 5.22 -0.15
N ASN A 105 -6.00 5.87 1.01
CA ASN A 105 -4.99 6.88 1.30
C ASN A 105 -3.59 6.31 1.56
N THR A 106 -3.46 5.02 1.75
CA THR A 106 -2.15 4.35 1.94
C THR A 106 -1.80 3.47 0.75
N SER A 107 -2.31 2.25 0.70
CA SER A 107 -1.98 1.27 -0.35
C SER A 107 -2.51 1.65 -1.73
N GLY A 108 -3.66 2.34 -1.82
CA GLY A 108 -4.24 2.83 -3.07
C GLY A 108 -3.37 3.91 -3.70
N VAL A 109 -3.07 4.96 -2.94
CA VAL A 109 -2.18 6.04 -3.40
C VAL A 109 -0.77 5.53 -3.72
N LEU A 110 -0.23 4.62 -2.90
CA LEU A 110 1.07 4.00 -3.18
C LEU A 110 1.07 3.27 -4.53
N MET A 111 0.00 2.53 -4.84
CA MET A 111 -0.20 1.87 -6.14
C MET A 111 -0.24 2.89 -7.28
N LYS A 112 -0.98 3.98 -7.10
CA LYS A 112 -1.11 5.05 -8.09
C LYS A 112 0.24 5.68 -8.42
N ILE A 113 1.04 6.01 -7.41
CA ILE A 113 2.39 6.51 -7.59
C ILE A 113 3.26 5.46 -8.31
N ALA A 114 3.17 4.19 -7.88
CA ALA A 114 3.95 3.11 -8.49
C ALA A 114 3.63 2.91 -9.98
N LEU A 115 2.35 3.00 -10.39
CA LEU A 115 1.93 2.92 -11.79
C LEU A 115 2.52 4.08 -12.60
N LYS A 116 2.45 5.31 -12.08
CA LYS A 116 3.03 6.48 -12.76
C LYS A 116 4.55 6.36 -12.91
N LEU A 117 5.25 5.77 -11.95
CA LEU A 117 6.68 5.45 -12.05
C LEU A 117 6.99 4.33 -13.06
N CYS A 118 5.98 3.60 -13.49
CA CYS A 118 6.04 2.63 -14.59
C CYS A 118 5.59 3.22 -15.94
N ASP A 119 5.45 4.56 -16.04
CA ASP A 119 4.94 5.27 -17.20
C ASP A 119 3.51 4.87 -17.59
N VAL A 120 2.68 4.58 -16.60
CA VAL A 120 1.26 4.20 -16.76
C VAL A 120 0.39 5.14 -15.92
N GLU A 121 -0.57 5.78 -16.58
CA GLU A 121 -1.59 6.57 -15.87
C GLU A 121 -2.62 5.62 -15.23
N ALA A 122 -2.82 5.78 -13.92
CA ALA A 122 -3.74 4.95 -13.17
C ALA A 122 -5.18 5.49 -13.27
N SER A 123 -6.13 4.63 -13.63
CA SER A 123 -7.55 4.88 -13.42
C SER A 123 -7.97 4.54 -11.98
N GLN A 124 -9.22 4.83 -11.63
CA GLN A 124 -9.78 4.45 -10.32
C GLN A 124 -9.86 2.92 -10.13
N GLU A 125 -9.98 2.20 -11.23
CA GLU A 125 -10.08 0.75 -11.24
C GLU A 125 -8.73 0.10 -10.87
N GLU A 126 -7.61 0.63 -11.38
CA GLU A 126 -6.29 0.11 -11.01
C GLU A 126 -5.93 0.47 -9.56
N GLU A 127 -6.34 1.65 -9.07
CA GLU A 127 -6.21 2.00 -7.66
C GLU A 127 -6.90 0.98 -6.74
N ALA A 128 -7.98 0.34 -7.24
CA ALA A 128 -8.68 -0.71 -6.50
C ALA A 128 -7.79 -1.90 -6.15
N ALA A 129 -6.73 -2.20 -6.93
CA ALA A 129 -5.75 -3.24 -6.58
C ALA A 129 -4.99 -2.90 -5.29
N GLY A 130 -4.55 -1.64 -5.15
CA GLY A 130 -3.90 -1.16 -3.93
C GLY A 130 -4.84 -1.19 -2.73
N ILE A 131 -6.08 -0.76 -2.91
CA ILE A 131 -7.11 -0.81 -1.85
C ILE A 131 -7.38 -2.25 -1.43
N ALA A 132 -7.55 -3.17 -2.38
CA ALA A 132 -7.77 -4.59 -2.11
C ALA A 132 -6.59 -5.21 -1.33
N TRP A 133 -5.37 -4.83 -1.68
CA TRP A 133 -4.17 -5.25 -0.96
C TRP A 133 -4.15 -4.73 0.49
N GLY A 134 -4.46 -3.45 0.70
CA GLY A 134 -4.57 -2.85 2.03
C GLY A 134 -5.63 -3.55 2.90
N LEU A 135 -6.85 -3.75 2.37
CA LEU A 135 -7.93 -4.47 3.05
C LEU A 135 -7.53 -5.92 3.38
N THR A 136 -6.85 -6.61 2.45
CA THR A 136 -6.30 -7.95 2.69
C THR A 136 -5.24 -7.92 3.81
N GLY A 137 -4.43 -6.87 3.86
CA GLY A 137 -3.47 -6.62 4.92
C GLY A 137 -4.13 -6.48 6.29
N LEU A 138 -5.18 -5.65 6.39
CA LEU A 138 -5.98 -5.49 7.61
C LEU A 138 -6.65 -6.81 8.02
N ALA A 139 -7.20 -7.56 7.07
CA ALA A 139 -7.81 -8.86 7.35
C ALA A 139 -6.78 -9.88 7.89
N ARG A 140 -5.56 -9.88 7.37
CA ARG A 140 -4.45 -10.73 7.87
C ARG A 140 -3.98 -10.34 9.26
N ALA A 141 -4.07 -9.06 9.58
CA ALA A 141 -3.69 -8.50 10.88
C ALA A 141 -4.87 -8.43 11.86
N TYR A 142 -6.05 -8.93 11.47
CA TYR A 142 -7.28 -8.79 12.26
C TYR A 142 -7.13 -9.33 13.68
N GLY A 143 -6.49 -10.46 13.86
CA GLY A 143 -6.22 -11.03 15.16
C GLY A 143 -5.42 -10.13 16.11
N TYR A 144 -4.60 -9.25 15.55
CA TYR A 144 -3.83 -8.27 16.32
C TYR A 144 -4.64 -7.02 16.69
N TYR A 145 -5.59 -6.62 15.81
CA TYR A 145 -6.22 -5.31 15.87
C TYR A 145 -7.72 -5.34 16.16
N HIS A 146 -8.32 -6.53 16.31
CA HIS A 146 -9.79 -6.69 16.47
C HIS A 146 -10.33 -6.06 17.77
N GLU A 147 -9.51 -5.95 18.81
CA GLU A 147 -9.87 -5.27 20.07
C GLU A 147 -9.48 -3.77 20.10
N THR A 148 -8.80 -3.29 19.04
CA THR A 148 -8.29 -1.92 18.95
C THR A 148 -8.82 -1.25 17.69
N ILE A 149 -7.97 -0.96 16.73
CA ILE A 149 -8.35 -0.18 15.53
C ILE A 149 -9.40 -0.86 14.64
N LEU A 150 -9.58 -2.18 14.73
CA LEU A 150 -10.58 -2.95 13.97
C LEU A 150 -11.80 -3.38 14.80
N SER A 151 -11.97 -2.91 16.04
CA SER A 151 -13.04 -3.35 16.93
C SER A 151 -14.46 -3.05 16.41
N GLU A 152 -14.63 -2.04 15.58
CA GLU A 152 -15.90 -1.70 14.93
C GLU A 152 -16.01 -2.19 13.48
N VAL A 153 -15.02 -2.97 13.00
CA VAL A 153 -14.96 -3.48 11.63
C VAL A 153 -15.24 -4.97 11.60
N SER A 154 -16.28 -5.39 10.92
CA SER A 154 -16.59 -6.81 10.72
C SER A 154 -15.56 -7.51 9.83
N PHE A 155 -14.93 -8.56 10.33
CA PHE A 155 -13.97 -9.38 9.58
C PHE A 155 -14.54 -9.89 8.25
N LYS A 156 -15.76 -10.41 8.28
CA LYS A 156 -16.45 -10.93 7.10
C LYS A 156 -16.62 -9.84 6.05
N ARG A 157 -17.12 -8.64 6.45
CA ARG A 157 -17.31 -7.52 5.54
C ARG A 157 -16.00 -6.98 4.99
N LEU A 158 -14.92 -7.03 5.77
CA LEU A 158 -13.59 -6.63 5.33
C LEU A 158 -13.11 -7.53 4.18
N ILE A 159 -13.28 -8.85 4.31
CA ILE A 159 -12.94 -9.82 3.26
C ILE A 159 -13.82 -9.62 2.02
N GLU A 160 -15.14 -9.52 2.18
CA GLU A 160 -16.07 -9.29 1.07
C GLU A 160 -15.70 -8.02 0.28
N LEU A 161 -15.31 -6.96 0.98
CA LEU A 161 -14.88 -5.72 0.32
C LEU A 161 -13.54 -5.88 -0.40
N ALA A 162 -12.59 -6.60 0.20
CA ALA A 162 -11.30 -6.90 -0.44
C ALA A 162 -11.50 -7.71 -1.73
N GLU A 163 -12.37 -8.72 -1.72
CA GLU A 163 -12.74 -9.51 -2.90
C GLU A 163 -13.37 -8.64 -3.99
N LYS A 164 -14.33 -7.79 -3.61
CA LYS A 164 -14.99 -6.86 -4.53
C LYS A 164 -14.00 -5.92 -5.21
N LYS A 165 -13.10 -5.31 -4.43
CA LYS A 165 -12.07 -4.40 -4.96
C LYS A 165 -11.06 -5.13 -5.85
N HIS A 166 -10.66 -6.33 -5.46
CA HIS A 166 -9.78 -7.15 -6.28
C HIS A 166 -10.43 -7.56 -7.63
N LYS A 167 -11.73 -7.89 -7.61
CA LYS A 167 -12.47 -8.20 -8.85
C LYS A 167 -12.45 -7.01 -9.81
N ILE A 168 -12.75 -5.79 -9.33
CA ILE A 168 -12.69 -4.56 -10.13
C ILE A 168 -11.30 -4.38 -10.75
N ALA A 169 -10.25 -4.48 -9.93
CA ALA A 169 -8.87 -4.33 -10.38
C ALA A 169 -8.48 -5.39 -11.43
N ARG A 170 -8.92 -6.63 -11.25
CA ARG A 170 -8.65 -7.72 -12.19
C ARG A 170 -9.34 -7.53 -13.53
N GLU A 171 -10.55 -7.00 -13.53
CA GLU A 171 -11.28 -6.68 -14.75
C GLU A 171 -10.58 -5.56 -15.53
N ALA A 172 -10.14 -4.51 -14.84
CA ALA A 172 -9.38 -3.41 -15.43
C ALA A 172 -7.99 -3.84 -15.93
N SER A 173 -7.33 -4.75 -15.22
CA SER A 173 -5.96 -5.16 -15.56
C SER A 173 -5.84 -5.91 -16.89
N VAL A 174 -6.96 -6.33 -17.50
CA VAL A 174 -6.96 -6.99 -18.81
C VAL A 174 -6.50 -6.05 -19.94
N GLU A 175 -6.72 -4.75 -19.79
CA GLU A 175 -6.37 -3.71 -20.76
C GLU A 175 -5.09 -2.95 -20.38
N LEU A 176 -4.49 -3.24 -19.22
CA LEU A 176 -3.29 -2.56 -18.75
C LEU A 176 -2.06 -2.90 -19.61
N ASP A 177 -1.25 -1.87 -19.84
CA ASP A 177 0.09 -2.04 -20.42
C ASP A 177 0.92 -3.00 -19.54
N VAL A 178 1.64 -3.87 -20.19
CA VAL A 178 2.59 -4.80 -19.54
C VAL A 178 3.60 -4.09 -18.63
N LYS A 179 3.89 -2.82 -18.90
CA LYS A 179 4.71 -1.95 -18.05
C LYS A 179 4.14 -1.77 -16.65
N ALA A 180 2.82 -1.85 -16.48
CA ALA A 180 2.17 -1.73 -15.17
C ALA A 180 2.46 -2.93 -14.26
N PHE A 181 2.79 -4.09 -14.83
CA PHE A 181 2.92 -5.34 -14.09
C PHE A 181 3.83 -5.26 -12.85
N PRO A 182 5.02 -4.62 -12.88
CA PRO A 182 5.86 -4.50 -11.68
C PRO A 182 5.17 -3.79 -10.51
N ALA A 183 4.30 -2.81 -10.79
CA ALA A 183 3.57 -2.06 -9.77
C ALA A 183 2.40 -2.86 -9.18
N ILE A 184 1.66 -3.64 -10.00
CA ILE A 184 0.43 -4.31 -9.59
C ILE A 184 0.60 -5.81 -9.27
N ALA A 185 1.74 -6.42 -9.59
CA ALA A 185 1.95 -7.87 -9.53
C ALA A 185 1.58 -8.50 -8.18
N TYR A 186 1.79 -7.78 -7.08
CA TYR A 186 1.47 -8.30 -5.75
C TYR A 186 -0.03 -8.50 -5.52
N ALA A 187 -0.90 -7.86 -6.30
CA ALA A 187 -2.34 -8.06 -6.23
C ALA A 187 -2.73 -9.50 -6.62
N ALA A 188 -1.92 -10.18 -7.43
CA ALA A 188 -2.10 -11.61 -7.74
C ALA A 188 -2.02 -12.54 -6.52
N LEU A 189 -1.52 -12.04 -5.39
CA LEU A 189 -1.48 -12.79 -4.13
C LEU A 189 -2.77 -12.68 -3.32
N ILE A 190 -3.64 -11.72 -3.64
CA ILE A 190 -4.88 -11.46 -2.88
C ILE A 190 -5.79 -12.68 -2.81
N PRO A 191 -6.13 -13.38 -3.92
CA PRO A 191 -7.06 -14.49 -3.89
C PRO A 191 -6.65 -15.62 -2.95
N GLN A 192 -5.35 -15.95 -2.93
CA GLN A 192 -4.85 -17.00 -2.05
C GLN A 192 -4.96 -16.62 -0.57
N TYR A 193 -4.67 -15.34 -0.22
CA TYR A 193 -4.84 -14.88 1.16
C TYR A 193 -6.31 -14.90 1.57
N ILE A 194 -7.20 -14.37 0.74
CA ILE A 194 -8.64 -14.34 1.00
C ILE A 194 -9.18 -15.77 1.15
N SER A 195 -8.86 -16.67 0.22
CA SER A 195 -9.28 -18.07 0.31
C SER A 195 -8.87 -18.71 1.65
N LYS A 196 -7.65 -18.48 2.10
CA LYS A 196 -7.18 -19.02 3.38
C LYS A 196 -7.90 -18.39 4.58
N LEU A 197 -8.15 -17.07 4.53
CA LEU A 197 -8.87 -16.35 5.59
C LEU A 197 -10.35 -16.76 5.68
N SER A 198 -11.01 -16.99 4.53
CA SER A 198 -12.42 -17.37 4.47
C SER A 198 -12.69 -18.82 4.91
N HIS A 199 -11.70 -19.72 4.78
CA HIS A 199 -11.83 -21.12 5.17
C HIS A 199 -11.52 -21.39 6.65
N THR A 200 -11.10 -20.39 7.42
CA THR A 200 -10.86 -20.55 8.84
C THR A 200 -12.18 -20.69 9.61
N LYS A 201 -12.45 -21.90 10.08
CA LYS A 201 -13.59 -22.22 10.96
C LYS A 201 -13.44 -21.66 12.38
N HIS A 202 -12.28 -21.14 12.73
CA HIS A 202 -11.95 -20.59 14.04
C HIS A 202 -11.83 -19.07 13.97
N GLU A 203 -12.03 -18.41 15.10
CA GLU A 203 -11.91 -16.96 15.21
C GLU A 203 -10.60 -16.46 14.57
N PRO A 204 -10.63 -15.39 13.79
CA PRO A 204 -9.46 -14.86 13.08
C PRO A 204 -8.32 -14.41 14.01
N VAL A 205 -8.55 -14.48 15.31
CA VAL A 205 -7.68 -14.01 16.39
C VAL A 205 -6.36 -14.77 16.50
N THR A 206 -6.28 -16.03 16.04
CA THR A 206 -5.09 -16.86 16.29
C THR A 206 -4.24 -17.15 15.05
N MET A 207 -4.62 -16.70 13.86
CA MET A 207 -3.94 -17.07 12.63
C MET A 207 -3.14 -15.95 11.98
N GLN A 208 -1.81 -16.07 12.02
CA GLN A 208 -0.94 -15.41 11.06
C GLN A 208 -1.01 -16.11 9.71
N VAL A 209 -1.77 -15.54 8.76
CA VAL A 209 -1.82 -16.06 7.40
C VAL A 209 -0.60 -15.56 6.61
N SER A 210 0.37 -16.43 6.46
CA SER A 210 1.52 -16.19 5.61
C SER A 210 1.73 -17.34 4.61
N TYR A 211 2.36 -17.02 3.49
CA TYR A 211 2.80 -18.00 2.50
C TYR A 211 4.32 -17.99 2.40
N GLY A 212 4.89 -19.16 2.22
CA GLY A 212 6.33 -19.29 2.02
C GLY A 212 6.81 -18.57 0.74
N PRO A 213 8.11 -18.20 0.68
CA PRO A 213 8.66 -17.46 -0.46
C PRO A 213 8.45 -18.16 -1.81
N LEU A 214 8.50 -19.47 -1.86
CA LEU A 214 8.30 -20.26 -3.08
C LEU A 214 6.86 -20.15 -3.61
N SER A 215 5.86 -20.25 -2.71
CA SER A 215 4.46 -20.11 -3.10
C SER A 215 4.17 -18.70 -3.66
N LYS A 216 4.69 -17.66 -3.01
CA LYS A 216 4.55 -16.27 -3.51
C LYS A 216 5.20 -16.11 -4.88
N LYS A 217 6.43 -16.60 -5.06
CA LYS A 217 7.14 -16.54 -6.35
C LYS A 217 6.37 -17.26 -7.46
N TRP A 218 5.78 -18.42 -7.15
CA TRP A 218 5.00 -19.18 -8.13
C TRP A 218 3.76 -18.42 -8.60
N HIS A 219 2.99 -17.81 -7.69
CA HIS A 219 1.81 -17.01 -8.05
C HIS A 219 2.19 -15.77 -8.87
N LEU A 220 3.27 -15.09 -8.49
CA LEU A 220 3.78 -13.95 -9.25
C LEU A 220 4.27 -14.35 -10.64
N LEU A 221 4.96 -15.49 -10.77
CA LEU A 221 5.39 -16.01 -12.07
C LEU A 221 4.18 -16.36 -12.94
N LYS A 222 3.18 -17.06 -12.38
CA LYS A 222 1.94 -17.35 -13.10
C LYS A 222 1.24 -16.08 -13.58
N ALA A 223 1.13 -15.07 -12.72
CA ALA A 223 0.56 -13.78 -13.06
C ALA A 223 1.33 -13.09 -14.20
N SER A 224 2.67 -13.13 -14.17
CA SER A 224 3.50 -12.53 -15.23
C SER A 224 3.35 -13.22 -16.57
N LEU A 225 3.07 -14.53 -16.59
CA LEU A 225 2.88 -15.30 -17.83
C LEU A 225 1.46 -15.15 -18.40
N THR A 226 0.47 -14.90 -17.54
CA THR A 226 -0.94 -14.85 -17.93
C THR A 226 -1.48 -13.42 -18.07
N GLY A 227 -0.73 -12.41 -17.59
CA GLY A 227 -1.19 -11.02 -17.48
C GLY A 227 -2.36 -10.82 -16.49
N LYS A 228 -2.64 -11.81 -15.61
CA LYS A 228 -3.79 -11.77 -14.69
C LYS A 228 -3.33 -11.59 -13.24
N ILE A 229 -3.93 -10.63 -12.55
CA ILE A 229 -3.75 -10.37 -11.11
C ILE A 229 -4.90 -10.96 -10.30
#